data_0439e586f46541dd10a5594caeb24be1
#
_entry.id   0439e586f46541dd10a5594caeb24be1
#
_cell.length_a   1.000
_cell.length_b   1.000
_cell.length_c   1.000
_cell.angle_alpha   90.00
_cell.angle_beta   90.00
_cell.angle_gamma   90.00
#
_symmetry.space_group_name_H-M   'P 1'
#
loop_
_entity.id
_entity.type
_entity.pdbx_description
1 polymer ?
#
loop_
_entity_poly.entity_id
_entity_poly.type
_entity_poly.pdbx_seq_one_letter_code
_entity_poly.pdbx_strand_id
1 'polypeptide(L)'
;MVVKTVSSRASIIGRGAKCRGKSAVEQSAYISRTTLYSEYYGEKFYPKAAEDLVSTGVMLPDHAPREYMDHSVLWNSVEKVEKHAKAQLCRLNKYSLPNWMSYELADKFVRDFINRNFVSKGMCAEYAIHDSVNEKGERNLHVHILLTMRPILENGEWGEKSRKVYKYDKDGNKIKKKNGRYDCTTEKTTDWDDKGNAKKWRQDLVDSINRLADQIGIDR
;
A
#
# COMPACT_ATOMS: atom_id res chain seq x y z
N MET A 1 5.10 29.67 1.44
CA MET A 1 4.46 29.18 2.71
C MET A 1 4.96 27.77 3.02
N VAL A 2 5.61 27.51 4.15
CA VAL A 2 6.06 26.16 4.55
C VAL A 2 4.85 25.27 4.82
N VAL A 3 4.77 24.12 4.14
CA VAL A 3 3.75 23.11 4.43
C VAL A 3 4.10 22.46 5.78
N LYS A 4 3.28 22.68 6.80
CA LYS A 4 3.49 22.10 8.13
C LYS A 4 2.90 20.68 8.25
N THR A 5 1.85 20.40 7.51
CA THR A 5 1.19 19.08 7.50
C THR A 5 0.40 18.90 6.22
N VAL A 6 0.18 17.65 5.85
CA VAL A 6 -0.73 17.24 4.75
C VAL A 6 -1.86 16.41 5.32
N SER A 7 -3.04 16.51 4.72
CA SER A 7 -4.12 15.58 5.03
C SER A 7 -3.69 14.17 4.62
N SER A 8 -3.81 13.24 5.53
CA SER A 8 -3.41 11.86 5.29
C SER A 8 -4.34 10.88 5.98
N ARG A 9 -4.60 9.75 5.31
CA ARG A 9 -5.37 8.64 5.86
C ARG A 9 -4.70 7.34 5.48
N ALA A 10 -4.49 6.47 6.45
CA ALA A 10 -4.05 5.09 6.24
C ALA A 10 -5.17 4.14 6.69
N SER A 11 -5.48 3.14 5.89
CA SER A 11 -6.50 2.14 6.16
C SER A 11 -6.01 0.76 5.75
N ILE A 12 -6.43 -0.27 6.48
CA ILE A 12 -6.21 -1.67 6.11
C ILE A 12 -7.45 -2.16 5.37
N ILE A 13 -7.24 -2.73 4.21
CA ILE A 13 -8.24 -3.44 3.42
C ILE A 13 -8.09 -4.93 3.71
N GLY A 14 -9.18 -5.60 3.98
CA GLY A 14 -9.14 -7.03 4.31
C GLY A 14 -10.50 -7.57 4.71
N ARG A 15 -10.57 -8.89 4.91
CA ARG A 15 -11.81 -9.62 5.16
C ARG A 15 -12.32 -9.52 6.60
N GLY A 16 -11.48 -9.04 7.52
CA GLY A 16 -11.84 -8.89 8.94
C GLY A 16 -12.81 -7.73 9.18
N ALA A 17 -13.69 -7.85 10.17
CA ALA A 17 -14.71 -6.84 10.51
C ALA A 17 -14.14 -5.45 10.85
N LYS A 18 -12.88 -5.36 11.24
CA LYS A 18 -12.18 -4.10 11.53
C LYS A 18 -11.51 -3.46 10.30
N CYS A 19 -11.55 -4.11 9.15
CA CYS A 19 -10.99 -3.60 7.91
C CYS A 19 -12.00 -2.70 7.20
N ARG A 20 -11.50 -1.74 6.41
CA ARG A 20 -12.33 -0.75 5.72
C ARG A 20 -13.11 -1.34 4.53
N GLY A 21 -12.55 -2.30 3.83
CA GLY A 21 -13.11 -2.96 2.65
C GLY A 21 -12.78 -4.44 2.68
N LYS A 22 -13.34 -5.23 1.80
CA LYS A 22 -13.21 -6.69 1.79
C LYS A 22 -12.32 -7.22 0.69
N SER A 23 -12.11 -6.44 -0.40
CA SER A 23 -11.38 -6.85 -1.59
C SER A 23 -10.28 -5.87 -1.95
N ALA A 24 -9.09 -6.38 -2.30
CA ALA A 24 -8.01 -5.59 -2.84
C ALA A 24 -8.28 -5.21 -4.30
N VAL A 25 -8.89 -6.11 -5.08
CA VAL A 25 -9.31 -5.88 -6.46
C VAL A 25 -10.37 -4.77 -6.53
N GLU A 26 -11.35 -4.75 -5.59
CA GLU A 26 -12.33 -3.66 -5.47
C GLU A 26 -11.65 -2.30 -5.23
N GLN A 27 -10.66 -2.25 -4.33
CA GLN A 27 -9.95 -1.01 -4.05
C GLN A 27 -9.10 -0.55 -5.25
N SER A 28 -8.46 -1.47 -5.96
CA SER A 28 -7.75 -1.19 -7.20
C SER A 28 -8.71 -0.64 -8.27
N ALA A 29 -9.84 -1.29 -8.51
CA ALA A 29 -10.88 -0.80 -9.43
C ALA A 29 -11.34 0.62 -9.07
N TYR A 30 -11.56 0.87 -7.77
CA TYR A 30 -11.98 2.18 -7.28
C TYR A 30 -10.94 3.27 -7.54
N ILE A 31 -9.66 3.04 -7.22
CA ILE A 31 -8.63 4.08 -7.37
C ILE A 31 -8.22 4.28 -8.83
N SER A 32 -8.13 3.21 -9.63
CA SER A 32 -7.70 3.27 -11.04
C SER A 32 -8.83 3.66 -12.01
N ARG A 33 -10.07 3.78 -11.53
CA ARG A 33 -11.26 4.04 -12.37
C ARG A 33 -11.46 2.99 -13.47
N THR A 34 -11.05 1.74 -13.21
CA THR A 34 -11.10 0.63 -14.16
C THR A 34 -11.98 -0.49 -13.61
N THR A 35 -12.81 -1.10 -14.45
CA THR A 35 -13.56 -2.29 -14.06
C THR A 35 -12.63 -3.49 -13.96
N LEU A 36 -12.63 -4.16 -12.80
CA LEU A 36 -11.80 -5.32 -12.54
C LEU A 36 -12.63 -6.52 -12.08
N TYR A 37 -12.18 -7.72 -12.43
CA TYR A 37 -12.77 -8.97 -11.99
C TYR A 37 -11.96 -9.57 -10.84
N SER A 38 -12.63 -9.89 -9.73
CA SER A 38 -12.02 -10.64 -8.63
C SER A 38 -12.28 -12.13 -8.82
N GLU A 39 -11.20 -12.90 -8.96
CA GLU A 39 -11.27 -14.36 -9.02
C GLU A 39 -11.74 -14.96 -7.68
N TYR A 40 -11.37 -14.34 -6.57
CA TYR A 40 -11.74 -14.81 -5.23
C TYR A 40 -13.24 -14.68 -4.96
N TYR A 41 -13.85 -13.56 -5.37
CA TYR A 41 -15.28 -13.30 -5.17
C TYR A 41 -16.15 -13.76 -6.35
N GLY A 42 -15.57 -14.03 -7.50
CA GLY A 42 -16.28 -14.43 -8.72
C GLY A 42 -17.14 -13.31 -9.31
N GLU A 43 -16.78 -12.04 -9.07
CA GLU A 43 -17.58 -10.89 -9.49
C GLU A 43 -16.72 -9.75 -10.05
N LYS A 44 -17.37 -8.86 -10.81
CA LYS A 44 -16.76 -7.64 -11.33
C LYS A 44 -17.03 -6.47 -10.39
N PHE A 45 -15.99 -5.69 -10.12
CA PHE A 45 -16.09 -4.43 -9.42
C PHE A 45 -16.04 -3.27 -10.41
N TYR A 46 -17.07 -2.44 -10.37
CA TYR A 46 -17.22 -1.27 -11.23
C TYR A 46 -16.79 -0.02 -10.45
N PRO A 47 -15.92 0.83 -11.00
CA PRO A 47 -15.58 2.08 -10.35
C PRO A 47 -16.79 3.02 -10.34
N LYS A 48 -16.83 3.92 -9.37
CA LYS A 48 -17.73 5.06 -9.43
C LYS A 48 -17.33 5.91 -10.63
N ALA A 49 -18.29 6.28 -11.47
CA ALA A 49 -18.05 7.19 -12.59
C ALA A 49 -17.55 8.53 -12.06
N ALA A 50 -16.32 8.90 -12.44
CA ALA A 50 -15.68 10.17 -12.11
C ALA A 50 -14.56 10.44 -13.12
N GLU A 51 -14.49 11.68 -13.59
CA GLU A 51 -13.47 12.17 -14.53
C GLU A 51 -12.33 12.88 -13.76
N ASP A 52 -11.96 12.35 -12.62
CA ASP A 52 -10.97 12.94 -11.69
C ASP A 52 -9.60 12.26 -11.74
N LEU A 53 -9.42 11.22 -12.55
CA LEU A 53 -8.18 10.47 -12.65
C LEU A 53 -7.16 11.23 -13.50
N VAL A 54 -6.03 11.59 -12.90
CA VAL A 54 -4.90 12.27 -13.54
C VAL A 54 -3.87 11.26 -14.08
N SER A 55 -3.44 10.36 -13.24
CA SER A 55 -2.50 9.28 -13.59
C SER A 55 -2.66 8.09 -12.67
N THR A 56 -2.26 6.92 -13.15
CA THR A 56 -2.22 5.68 -12.37
C THR A 56 -1.08 4.79 -12.84
N GLY A 57 -0.62 3.90 -11.98
CA GLY A 57 0.40 2.93 -12.34
C GLY A 57 0.76 1.98 -11.21
N VAL A 58 1.48 0.92 -11.58
CA VAL A 58 2.05 -0.05 -10.64
C VAL A 58 3.56 0.11 -10.61
N MET A 59 4.13 0.03 -9.42
CA MET A 59 5.56 0.06 -9.17
C MET A 59 5.96 -1.19 -8.39
N LEU A 60 6.99 -1.88 -8.86
CA LEU A 60 7.42 -3.16 -8.34
C LEU A 60 8.88 -3.12 -7.88
N PRO A 61 9.24 -3.88 -6.83
CA PRO A 61 10.64 -4.23 -6.56
C PRO A 61 11.26 -4.98 -7.76
N ASP A 62 12.56 -4.87 -7.95
CA ASP A 62 13.27 -5.44 -9.11
C ASP A 62 13.09 -6.96 -9.27
N HIS A 63 12.99 -7.68 -8.15
CA HIS A 63 12.81 -9.14 -8.10
C HIS A 63 11.33 -9.59 -8.20
N ALA A 64 10.37 -8.66 -8.27
CA ALA A 64 8.97 -9.03 -8.40
C ALA A 64 8.63 -9.52 -9.82
N PRO A 65 7.71 -10.49 -9.97
CA PRO A 65 7.23 -10.94 -11.28
C PRO A 65 6.71 -9.78 -12.12
N ARG A 66 7.16 -9.70 -13.37
CA ARG A 66 6.79 -8.60 -14.29
C ARG A 66 5.30 -8.55 -14.61
N GLU A 67 4.60 -9.69 -14.55
CA GLU A 67 3.15 -9.77 -14.72
C GLU A 67 2.37 -8.93 -13.68
N TYR A 68 2.96 -8.66 -12.53
CA TYR A 68 2.34 -7.78 -11.50
C TYR A 68 2.31 -6.30 -11.88
N MET A 69 2.92 -5.90 -13.02
CA MET A 69 2.68 -4.58 -13.62
C MET A 69 1.22 -4.40 -14.05
N ASP A 70 0.52 -5.51 -14.33
CA ASP A 70 -0.94 -5.50 -14.46
C ASP A 70 -1.57 -5.55 -13.06
N HIS A 71 -2.27 -4.48 -12.69
CA HIS A 71 -2.89 -4.35 -11.38
C HIS A 71 -3.98 -5.41 -11.12
N SER A 72 -4.65 -5.90 -12.17
CA SER A 72 -5.62 -7.01 -12.04
C SER A 72 -4.91 -8.29 -11.61
N VAL A 73 -3.77 -8.60 -12.23
CA VAL A 73 -2.95 -9.78 -11.89
C VAL A 73 -2.40 -9.65 -10.47
N LEU A 74 -1.83 -8.48 -10.13
CA LEU A 74 -1.25 -8.23 -8.81
C LEU A 74 -2.28 -8.46 -7.69
N TRP A 75 -3.44 -7.80 -7.77
CA TRP A 75 -4.40 -7.84 -6.66
C TRP A 75 -5.19 -9.15 -6.58
N ASN A 76 -5.44 -9.83 -7.68
CA ASN A 76 -5.94 -11.21 -7.67
C ASN A 76 -4.93 -12.18 -7.04
N SER A 77 -3.63 -12.02 -7.32
CA SER A 77 -2.57 -12.82 -6.68
C SER A 77 -2.54 -12.59 -5.15
N VAL A 78 -2.67 -11.33 -4.70
CA VAL A 78 -2.79 -10.99 -3.27
C VAL A 78 -4.01 -11.67 -2.64
N GLU A 79 -5.18 -11.58 -3.26
CA GLU A 79 -6.39 -12.22 -2.72
C GLU A 79 -6.28 -13.75 -2.66
N LYS A 80 -5.60 -14.36 -3.62
CA LYS A 80 -5.38 -15.81 -3.70
C LYS A 80 -4.43 -16.32 -2.62
N VAL A 81 -3.34 -15.59 -2.31
CA VAL A 81 -2.38 -16.01 -1.28
C VAL A 81 -2.91 -15.82 0.12
N GLU A 82 -3.81 -14.87 0.35
CA GLU A 82 -4.38 -14.53 1.65
C GLU A 82 -5.60 -15.41 1.96
N LYS A 83 -5.37 -16.66 2.39
CA LYS A 83 -6.43 -17.67 2.58
C LYS A 83 -7.29 -17.49 3.83
N HIS A 84 -6.82 -16.75 4.84
CA HIS A 84 -7.53 -16.64 6.12
C HIS A 84 -8.78 -15.78 6.01
N ALA A 85 -9.90 -16.21 6.63
CA ALA A 85 -11.19 -15.50 6.59
C ALA A 85 -11.15 -14.06 7.17
N LYS A 86 -10.12 -13.71 7.94
CA LYS A 86 -9.89 -12.37 8.50
C LYS A 86 -8.59 -11.75 7.97
N ALA A 87 -8.13 -12.18 6.79
CA ALA A 87 -6.87 -11.72 6.22
C ALA A 87 -6.91 -10.20 5.96
N GLN A 88 -5.81 -9.56 6.28
CA GLN A 88 -5.48 -8.22 5.78
C GLN A 88 -4.86 -8.40 4.39
N LEU A 89 -5.42 -7.73 3.37
CA LEU A 89 -5.04 -7.89 1.97
C LEU A 89 -4.01 -6.85 1.54
N CYS A 90 -4.31 -5.58 1.78
CA CYS A 90 -3.46 -4.48 1.41
C CYS A 90 -3.65 -3.27 2.33
N ARG A 91 -2.76 -2.30 2.20
CA ARG A 91 -2.86 -1.01 2.88
C ARG A 91 -3.19 0.07 1.86
N LEU A 92 -4.21 0.86 2.13
CA LEU A 92 -4.56 2.04 1.35
C LEU A 92 -4.13 3.29 2.11
N ASN A 93 -3.17 4.02 1.55
CA ASN A 93 -2.78 5.34 1.99
C ASN A 93 -3.37 6.39 1.05
N LYS A 94 -3.93 7.45 1.60
CA LYS A 94 -4.36 8.63 0.86
C LYS A 94 -3.61 9.85 1.39
N TYR A 95 -3.07 10.69 0.48
CA TYR A 95 -2.38 11.93 0.83
C TYR A 95 -2.86 13.07 -0.07
N SER A 96 -3.10 14.24 0.52
CA SER A 96 -3.31 15.46 -0.26
C SER A 96 -1.98 15.94 -0.84
N LEU A 97 -2.02 16.44 -2.06
CA LEU A 97 -0.90 17.08 -2.74
C LEU A 97 -1.17 18.58 -2.85
N PRO A 98 -0.12 19.43 -2.90
CA PRO A 98 -0.29 20.85 -3.10
C PRO A 98 -0.95 21.19 -4.44
N ASN A 99 -1.92 22.11 -4.41
CA ASN A 99 -2.66 22.52 -5.61
C ASN A 99 -1.80 23.29 -6.64
N TRP A 100 -0.60 23.72 -6.28
CA TRP A 100 0.35 24.36 -7.22
C TRP A 100 1.10 23.33 -8.10
N MET A 101 1.04 22.05 -7.79
CA MET A 101 1.68 21.04 -8.63
C MET A 101 0.95 20.89 -9.97
N SER A 102 1.73 20.91 -11.08
CA SER A 102 1.23 20.40 -12.35
C SER A 102 1.04 18.87 -12.29
N TYR A 103 0.31 18.31 -13.24
CA TYR A 103 0.07 16.85 -13.25
C TYR A 103 1.35 16.06 -13.45
N GLU A 104 2.24 16.52 -14.34
CA GLU A 104 3.55 15.90 -14.60
C GLU A 104 4.44 15.94 -13.36
N LEU A 105 4.45 17.11 -12.67
CA LEU A 105 5.23 17.26 -11.44
C LEU A 105 4.69 16.37 -10.32
N ALA A 106 3.37 16.30 -10.19
CA ALA A 106 2.71 15.45 -9.21
C ALA A 106 3.00 13.96 -9.45
N ASP A 107 2.93 13.49 -10.73
CA ASP A 107 3.24 12.10 -11.07
C ASP A 107 4.70 11.76 -10.75
N LYS A 108 5.64 12.57 -11.19
CA LYS A 108 7.07 12.38 -10.88
C LYS A 108 7.33 12.36 -9.37
N PHE A 109 6.80 13.35 -8.65
CA PHE A 109 6.95 13.46 -7.20
C PHE A 109 6.39 12.25 -6.46
N VAL A 110 5.19 11.79 -6.83
CA VAL A 110 4.54 10.63 -6.23
C VAL A 110 5.33 9.35 -6.49
N ARG A 111 5.82 9.13 -7.70
CA ARG A 111 6.65 7.97 -8.05
C ARG A 111 7.95 7.96 -7.24
N ASP A 112 8.62 9.08 -7.10
CA ASP A 112 9.84 9.20 -6.29
C ASP A 112 9.56 8.93 -4.81
N PHE A 113 8.44 9.44 -4.29
CA PHE A 113 8.00 9.18 -2.92
C PHE A 113 7.67 7.70 -2.69
N ILE A 114 6.95 7.05 -3.61
CA ILE A 114 6.59 5.64 -3.55
C ILE A 114 7.86 4.78 -3.59
N ASN A 115 8.76 5.06 -4.50
CA ASN A 115 10.01 4.31 -4.61
C ASN A 115 10.82 4.36 -3.31
N ARG A 116 11.04 5.54 -2.76
CA ARG A 116 11.82 5.74 -1.52
C ARG A 116 11.22 5.05 -0.30
N ASN A 117 9.90 5.13 -0.14
CA ASN A 117 9.24 4.71 1.09
C ASN A 117 8.71 3.28 1.06
N PHE A 118 8.43 2.73 -0.12
CA PHE A 118 7.72 1.46 -0.24
C PHE A 118 8.43 0.46 -1.16
N VAL A 119 8.67 0.81 -2.41
CA VAL A 119 9.19 -0.15 -3.41
C VAL A 119 10.62 -0.57 -3.08
N SER A 120 11.50 0.37 -2.71
CA SER A 120 12.86 0.07 -2.26
C SER A 120 12.93 -0.78 -0.98
N LYS A 121 11.80 -0.96 -0.31
CA LYS A 121 11.66 -1.82 0.88
C LYS A 121 10.97 -3.15 0.58
N GLY A 122 10.72 -3.44 -0.70
CA GLY A 122 10.16 -4.70 -1.17
C GLY A 122 8.63 -4.74 -1.27
N MET A 123 7.92 -3.61 -1.10
CA MET A 123 6.46 -3.57 -1.33
C MET A 123 6.17 -3.37 -2.81
N CYS A 124 5.15 -4.07 -3.35
CA CYS A 124 4.52 -3.63 -4.58
C CYS A 124 3.53 -2.51 -4.25
N ALA A 125 3.46 -1.51 -5.11
CA ALA A 125 2.59 -0.36 -4.95
C ALA A 125 1.80 -0.10 -6.23
N GLU A 126 0.48 0.11 -6.11
CA GLU A 126 -0.33 0.75 -7.12
C GLU A 126 -0.68 2.15 -6.66
N TYR A 127 -0.61 3.14 -7.53
CA TYR A 127 -1.01 4.50 -7.20
C TYR A 127 -2.01 5.04 -8.21
N ALA A 128 -2.81 5.99 -7.75
CA ALA A 128 -3.68 6.80 -8.59
C ALA A 128 -3.72 8.23 -8.07
N ILE A 129 -3.42 9.20 -8.91
CA ILE A 129 -3.55 10.63 -8.62
C ILE A 129 -4.91 11.09 -9.14
N HIS A 130 -5.65 11.74 -8.27
CA HIS A 130 -6.96 12.29 -8.59
C HIS A 130 -6.96 13.80 -8.37
N ASP A 131 -7.62 14.52 -9.25
CA ASP A 131 -7.90 15.95 -9.12
C ASP A 131 -9.42 16.16 -9.07
N SER A 132 -9.94 16.25 -7.87
CA SER A 132 -11.37 16.39 -7.60
C SER A 132 -11.67 17.75 -6.98
N VAL A 133 -12.92 18.03 -6.77
CA VAL A 133 -13.38 19.20 -6.03
C VAL A 133 -13.86 18.74 -4.64
N ASN A 134 -13.46 19.43 -3.59
CA ASN A 134 -13.91 19.16 -2.23
C ASN A 134 -15.32 19.73 -1.98
N GLU A 135 -15.89 19.47 -0.81
CA GLU A 135 -17.23 19.95 -0.40
C GLU A 135 -17.37 21.48 -0.41
N LYS A 136 -16.26 22.22 -0.39
CA LYS A 136 -16.21 23.69 -0.45
C LYS A 136 -16.05 24.24 -1.86
N GLY A 137 -15.99 23.38 -2.89
CA GLY A 137 -15.74 23.80 -4.27
C GLY A 137 -14.27 24.05 -4.60
N GLU A 138 -13.33 23.69 -3.70
CA GLU A 138 -11.90 23.93 -3.90
C GLU A 138 -11.24 22.72 -4.54
N ARG A 139 -10.21 22.95 -5.35
CA ARG A 139 -9.37 21.90 -5.94
C ARG A 139 -8.79 20.98 -4.86
N ASN A 140 -8.86 19.68 -5.07
CA ASN A 140 -8.42 18.67 -4.14
C ASN A 140 -7.55 17.63 -4.84
N LEU A 141 -6.34 18.05 -5.20
CA LEU A 141 -5.32 17.15 -5.78
C LEU A 141 -4.84 16.20 -4.69
N HIS A 142 -4.92 14.88 -4.95
CA HIS A 142 -4.53 13.88 -3.98
C HIS A 142 -4.11 12.56 -4.63
N VAL A 143 -3.35 11.76 -3.90
CA VAL A 143 -2.93 10.43 -4.34
C VAL A 143 -3.49 9.34 -3.42
N HIS A 144 -3.95 8.26 -4.04
CA HIS A 144 -4.18 6.97 -3.41
C HIS A 144 -3.00 6.05 -3.70
N ILE A 145 -2.49 5.38 -2.68
CA ILE A 145 -1.40 4.40 -2.80
C ILE A 145 -1.86 3.12 -2.15
N LEU A 146 -1.97 2.05 -2.94
CA LEU A 146 -2.33 0.72 -2.49
C LEU A 146 -1.05 -0.12 -2.39
N LEU A 147 -0.77 -0.70 -1.22
CA LEU A 147 0.48 -1.37 -0.89
C LEU A 147 0.24 -2.81 -0.51
N THR A 148 1.10 -3.70 -0.98
CA THR A 148 1.09 -5.10 -0.53
C THR A 148 1.56 -5.22 0.92
N MET A 149 1.12 -6.28 1.62
CA MET A 149 1.46 -6.56 3.01
C MET A 149 2.28 -7.84 3.19
N ARG A 150 2.57 -8.54 2.09
CA ARG A 150 3.52 -9.65 2.01
C ARG A 150 4.73 -9.24 1.20
N PRO A 151 5.94 -9.63 1.60
CA PRO A 151 7.11 -9.48 0.74
C PRO A 151 7.02 -10.46 -0.43
N ILE A 152 7.65 -10.08 -1.54
CA ILE A 152 8.01 -11.02 -2.60
C ILE A 152 9.43 -11.49 -2.32
N LEU A 153 9.67 -12.79 -2.40
CA LEU A 153 10.98 -13.39 -2.24
C LEU A 153 11.80 -13.28 -3.54
N GLU A 154 13.10 -13.48 -3.46
CA GLU A 154 14.01 -13.42 -4.61
C GLU A 154 13.64 -14.39 -5.76
N ASN A 155 12.93 -15.47 -5.44
CA ASN A 155 12.40 -16.42 -6.43
C ASN A 155 11.04 -15.99 -7.04
N GLY A 156 10.54 -14.79 -6.71
CA GLY A 156 9.28 -14.25 -7.19
C GLY A 156 8.02 -14.74 -6.45
N GLU A 157 8.15 -15.59 -5.46
CA GLU A 157 7.03 -16.09 -4.68
C GLU A 157 6.64 -15.15 -3.52
N TRP A 158 5.37 -15.24 -3.08
CA TRP A 158 4.92 -14.53 -1.91
C TRP A 158 5.53 -15.10 -0.62
N GLY A 159 6.24 -14.28 0.13
CA GLY A 159 6.74 -14.61 1.45
C GLY A 159 5.66 -14.57 2.54
N GLU A 160 6.01 -15.04 3.73
CA GLU A 160 5.14 -15.02 4.89
C GLU A 160 5.20 -13.65 5.58
N LYS A 161 4.07 -13.16 6.15
CA LYS A 161 4.03 -11.93 6.99
C LYS A 161 4.69 -12.11 8.35
N SER A 162 4.73 -13.35 8.80
CA SER A 162 5.31 -13.74 10.09
C SER A 162 5.72 -15.19 10.06
N ARG A 163 6.73 -15.53 10.85
CA ARG A 163 7.22 -16.90 11.01
C ARG A 163 7.13 -17.34 12.47
N LYS A 164 6.95 -18.64 12.69
CA LYS A 164 7.06 -19.24 14.01
C LYS A 164 8.53 -19.53 14.32
N VAL A 165 9.02 -19.01 15.44
CA VAL A 165 10.35 -19.32 15.97
C VAL A 165 10.14 -20.24 17.16
N TYR A 166 10.53 -21.52 16.97
CA TYR A 166 10.38 -22.55 17.98
C TYR A 166 11.52 -22.49 19.00
N LYS A 167 11.19 -22.81 20.26
CA LYS A 167 12.19 -23.04 21.29
C LYS A 167 12.67 -24.48 21.23
N TYR A 168 13.97 -24.68 21.45
CA TYR A 168 14.62 -25.97 21.44
C TYR A 168 15.24 -26.27 22.81
N ASP A 169 15.26 -27.55 23.20
CA ASP A 169 15.98 -28.04 24.36
C ASP A 169 17.50 -28.20 24.06
N LYS A 170 18.26 -28.70 25.03
CA LYS A 170 19.73 -28.92 24.91
C LYS A 170 20.07 -29.97 23.86
N ASP A 171 19.12 -30.86 23.54
CA ASP A 171 19.29 -31.97 22.59
C ASP A 171 18.79 -31.62 21.20
N GLY A 172 18.36 -30.33 20.98
CA GLY A 172 17.86 -29.87 19.69
C GLY A 172 16.42 -30.23 19.36
N ASN A 173 15.62 -30.72 20.33
CA ASN A 173 14.21 -31.02 20.13
C ASN A 173 13.33 -29.80 20.42
N LYS A 174 12.23 -29.64 19.64
CA LYS A 174 11.26 -28.59 19.89
C LYS A 174 10.56 -28.80 21.25
N ILE A 175 10.63 -27.79 22.12
CA ILE A 175 9.98 -27.80 23.45
C ILE A 175 8.46 -27.76 23.28
N LYS A 176 7.73 -28.62 24.02
CA LYS A 176 6.28 -28.59 24.11
C LYS A 176 5.81 -27.91 25.40
N LYS A 177 4.76 -27.13 25.31
CA LYS A 177 4.02 -26.59 26.44
C LYS A 177 3.20 -27.68 27.13
N LYS A 178 2.70 -27.41 28.35
CA LYS A 178 1.82 -28.33 29.12
C LYS A 178 0.57 -28.79 28.33
N ASN A 179 0.09 -28.01 27.36
CA ASN A 179 -1.06 -28.34 26.52
C ASN A 179 -0.69 -29.15 25.24
N GLY A 180 0.53 -29.69 25.15
CA GLY A 180 1.01 -30.50 24.05
C GLY A 180 1.43 -29.71 22.79
N ARG A 181 1.17 -28.40 22.71
CA ARG A 181 1.59 -27.56 21.58
C ARG A 181 3.07 -27.17 21.70
N TYR A 182 3.75 -27.01 20.57
CA TYR A 182 5.13 -26.51 20.58
C TYR A 182 5.22 -25.10 21.16
N ASP A 183 6.24 -24.87 22.00
CA ASP A 183 6.59 -23.54 22.49
C ASP A 183 7.26 -22.73 21.39
N CYS A 184 6.60 -21.69 20.90
CA CYS A 184 7.11 -20.82 19.85
C CYS A 184 6.65 -19.38 20.09
N THR A 185 7.43 -18.44 19.59
CA THR A 185 7.05 -17.04 19.38
C THR A 185 6.68 -16.83 17.92
N THR A 186 5.94 -15.75 17.63
CA THR A 186 5.67 -15.32 16.27
C THR A 186 6.48 -14.05 16.03
N GLU A 187 7.35 -14.08 15.05
CA GLU A 187 8.14 -12.93 14.61
C GLU A 187 7.61 -12.42 13.27
N LYS A 188 7.52 -11.10 13.13
CA LYS A 188 7.22 -10.47 11.85
C LYS A 188 8.41 -10.66 10.89
N THR A 189 8.12 -10.83 9.61
CA THR A 189 9.15 -10.91 8.56
C THR A 189 9.52 -9.54 8.01
N THR A 190 8.66 -8.55 8.22
CA THR A 190 8.87 -7.15 7.83
C THR A 190 8.43 -6.21 8.95
N ASP A 191 8.89 -4.96 8.91
CA ASP A 191 8.47 -3.87 9.80
C ASP A 191 7.32 -3.02 9.24
N TRP A 192 6.73 -3.43 8.13
CA TRP A 192 5.80 -2.61 7.33
C TRP A 192 4.53 -2.19 8.07
N ASP A 193 4.08 -2.97 9.03
CA ASP A 193 2.89 -2.69 9.86
C ASP A 193 3.22 -2.09 11.23
N ASP A 194 4.43 -1.60 11.44
CA ASP A 194 4.81 -0.93 12.68
C ASP A 194 4.08 0.40 12.86
N LYS A 195 3.60 0.63 14.09
CA LYS A 195 2.72 1.77 14.42
C LYS A 195 3.31 3.15 14.08
N GLY A 196 4.65 3.26 14.04
CA GLY A 196 5.34 4.51 13.70
C GLY A 196 5.36 4.86 12.21
N ASN A 197 5.16 3.89 11.33
CA ASN A 197 5.38 4.05 9.89
C ASN A 197 4.47 5.10 9.25
N ALA A 198 3.19 5.12 9.58
CA ALA A 198 2.27 6.12 9.02
C ALA A 198 2.71 7.57 9.33
N LYS A 199 3.27 7.80 10.54
CA LYS A 199 3.82 9.11 10.93
C LYS A 199 5.11 9.43 10.14
N LYS A 200 6.01 8.45 10.00
CA LYS A 200 7.26 8.60 9.24
C LYS A 200 6.99 8.92 7.77
N TRP A 201 6.10 8.19 7.11
CA TRP A 201 5.73 8.43 5.70
C TRP A 201 5.10 9.80 5.50
N ARG A 202 4.19 10.21 6.40
CA ARG A 202 3.61 11.56 6.33
C ARG A 202 4.66 12.65 6.52
N GLN A 203 5.61 12.48 7.44
CA GLN A 203 6.68 13.43 7.66
C GLN A 203 7.60 13.54 6.44
N ASP A 204 8.03 12.39 5.87
CA ASP A 204 8.85 12.39 4.64
C ASP A 204 8.13 13.05 3.46
N LEU A 205 6.80 12.87 3.34
CA LEU A 205 6.01 13.55 2.32
C LEU A 205 6.05 15.07 2.49
N VAL A 206 5.81 15.56 3.71
CA VAL A 206 5.86 17.01 4.04
C VAL A 206 7.24 17.60 3.75
N ASP A 207 8.30 16.92 4.20
CA ASP A 207 9.68 17.36 4.00
C ASP A 207 10.06 17.38 2.52
N SER A 208 9.57 16.40 1.77
CA SER A 208 9.79 16.32 0.32
C SER A 208 9.04 17.40 -0.47
N ILE A 209 7.81 17.73 -0.06
CA ILE A 209 7.04 18.85 -0.64
C ILE A 209 7.77 20.17 -0.40
N ASN A 210 8.27 20.41 0.81
CA ASN A 210 8.99 21.62 1.14
C ASN A 210 10.30 21.74 0.36
N ARG A 211 11.09 20.65 0.27
CA ARG A 211 12.31 20.64 -0.56
C ARG A 211 12.02 20.94 -2.03
N LEU A 212 10.96 20.36 -2.58
CA LEU A 212 10.56 20.62 -3.97
C LEU A 212 10.14 22.06 -4.17
N ALA A 213 9.34 22.63 -3.28
CA ALA A 213 8.91 24.03 -3.33
C ALA A 213 10.12 24.99 -3.34
N ASP A 214 11.15 24.71 -2.51
CA ASP A 214 12.40 25.47 -2.48
C ASP A 214 13.16 25.39 -3.80
N GLN A 215 13.28 24.18 -4.37
CA GLN A 215 14.00 23.94 -5.62
C GLN A 215 13.40 24.67 -6.82
N ILE A 216 12.07 24.82 -6.85
CA ILE A 216 11.35 25.46 -7.97
C ILE A 216 10.94 26.91 -7.68
N GLY A 217 11.38 27.48 -6.54
CA GLY A 217 11.15 28.90 -6.22
C GLY A 217 9.70 29.26 -5.92
N ILE A 218 8.90 28.31 -5.38
CA ILE A 218 7.55 28.63 -4.89
C ILE A 218 7.68 29.49 -3.63
N ASP A 219 7.19 30.73 -3.69
CA ASP A 219 7.16 31.62 -2.54
C ASP A 219 6.41 31.01 -1.37
N ARG A 220 7.05 31.02 -0.20
CA ARG A 220 6.58 30.40 1.04
C ARG A 220 5.66 31.29 1.85
#